data_e22d8f41c026a765c2c4733ed73e766f
#
_entry.id   e22d8f41c026a765c2c4733ed73e766f
#
_cell.length_a   1.000
_cell.length_b   1.000
_cell.length_c   1.000
_cell.angle_alpha   90.00
_cell.angle_beta   90.00
_cell.angle_gamma   90.00
#
_symmetry.space_group_name_H-M   'P 1'
#
loop_
_entity.id
_entity.type
_entity.pdbx_description
1 polymer ?
#
loop_
_entity_poly.entity_id
_entity_poly.type
_entity_poly.pdbx_seq_one_letter_code
_entity_poly.pdbx_strand_id
1 'polypeptide(L)'
;KAAFRAKLELEARENSRNGLYKVSKLALTSVEGSLTHQEEVYYGSWAKRVPGVAGSERAYVGFLNRMRADVFDSMVASLGRSGKVTHGEAKVIANWVNVATGRGDFGRINSAASAMATVFFAPRYALSRFQLVLGQPVLGMWGKDTLHGTMRARKAVAKEYGRMLMGLGVVYGLAHLYNEFNPDDPITFEWDSRSSDFGKLRMGDTRIDPMAGVAQATVLLTRIGTGETKGSTGKIIPISGDDVPFGGMTIPGAIGNFLRNKLSPGINLALEIRTGKTPVGEPTTGLESLGRNLLPLSFRD
;
A
#
# COMPACT_ATOMS: atom_id res chain seq x y z
N LYS A 1 -17.44 22.90 -0.12
CA LYS A 1 -16.59 24.11 -0.35
C LYS A 1 -15.09 23.79 -0.26
N ALA A 2 -14.59 23.09 0.79
CA ALA A 2 -13.15 22.80 0.95
C ALA A 2 -12.59 21.95 -0.20
N ALA A 3 -13.25 20.85 -0.59
CA ALA A 3 -12.80 20.00 -1.70
C ALA A 3 -12.78 20.74 -3.05
N PHE A 4 -13.73 21.65 -3.28
CA PHE A 4 -13.76 22.48 -4.48
C PHE A 4 -12.58 23.47 -4.50
N ARG A 5 -12.26 24.10 -3.35
CA ARG A 5 -11.08 24.95 -3.23
C ARG A 5 -9.78 24.19 -3.46
N ALA A 6 -9.65 22.98 -2.90
CA ALA A 6 -8.50 22.13 -3.12
C ALA A 6 -8.33 21.73 -4.60
N LYS A 7 -9.44 21.48 -5.33
CA LYS A 7 -9.42 21.22 -6.77
C LYS A 7 -8.90 22.43 -7.54
N LEU A 8 -9.46 23.62 -7.29
CA LEU A 8 -9.04 24.88 -7.94
C LEU A 8 -7.56 25.20 -7.66
N GLU A 9 -7.09 24.96 -6.43
CA GLU A 9 -5.68 25.14 -6.08
C GLU A 9 -4.77 24.22 -6.89
N LEU A 10 -5.13 22.93 -7.02
CA LEU A 10 -4.36 21.99 -7.82
C LEU A 10 -4.37 22.32 -9.30
N GLU A 11 -5.49 22.75 -9.86
CA GLU A 11 -5.60 23.22 -11.25
C GLU A 11 -4.74 24.47 -11.47
N ALA A 12 -4.74 25.44 -10.55
CA ALA A 12 -3.90 26.63 -10.63
C ALA A 12 -2.40 26.27 -10.57
N ARG A 13 -2.01 25.31 -9.70
CA ARG A 13 -0.63 24.79 -9.63
C ARG A 13 -0.21 24.10 -10.92
N GLU A 14 -1.08 23.26 -11.50
CA GLU A 14 -0.81 22.59 -12.76
C GLU A 14 -0.62 23.58 -13.91
N ASN A 15 -1.48 24.60 -13.99
CA ASN A 15 -1.39 25.64 -15.01
C ASN A 15 -0.10 26.46 -14.83
N SER A 16 0.28 26.82 -13.59
CA SER A 16 1.53 27.55 -13.30
C SER A 16 2.79 26.76 -13.65
N ARG A 17 2.70 25.42 -13.74
CA ARG A 17 3.80 24.51 -14.07
C ARG A 17 3.76 23.95 -15.49
N ASN A 18 3.00 24.59 -16.40
CA ASN A 18 2.88 24.18 -17.81
C ASN A 18 2.50 22.70 -17.97
N GLY A 19 1.57 22.20 -17.19
CA GLY A 19 1.08 20.82 -17.30
C GLY A 19 2.05 19.76 -16.80
N LEU A 20 3.00 20.10 -15.93
CA LEU A 20 4.05 19.19 -15.48
C LEU A 20 3.51 17.93 -14.78
N TYR A 21 2.41 18.02 -14.01
CA TYR A 21 1.79 16.87 -13.36
C TYR A 21 1.28 15.84 -14.38
N LYS A 22 0.63 16.31 -15.46
CA LYS A 22 0.15 15.44 -16.55
C LYS A 22 1.30 14.82 -17.31
N VAL A 23 2.29 15.60 -17.72
CA VAL A 23 3.45 15.13 -18.48
C VAL A 23 4.27 14.12 -17.66
N SER A 24 4.40 14.31 -16.36
CA SER A 24 5.11 13.40 -15.46
C SER A 24 4.27 12.20 -15.02
N LYS A 25 2.97 12.17 -15.35
CA LYS A 25 2.01 11.13 -14.91
C LYS A 25 1.84 11.06 -13.39
N LEU A 26 1.85 12.21 -12.72
CA LEU A 26 1.51 12.27 -11.30
C LEU A 26 0.05 11.83 -11.10
N ALA A 27 -0.20 10.84 -10.26
CA ALA A 27 -1.52 10.26 -10.07
C ALA A 27 -2.39 11.15 -9.16
N LEU A 28 -2.98 12.18 -9.73
CA LEU A 28 -4.00 13.01 -9.08
C LEU A 28 -5.38 12.44 -9.43
N THR A 29 -6.14 12.07 -8.42
CA THR A 29 -7.48 11.45 -8.56
C THR A 29 -8.53 12.55 -8.71
N SER A 30 -9.34 12.51 -9.78
CA SER A 30 -10.55 13.31 -9.86
C SER A 30 -11.73 12.52 -9.27
N VAL A 31 -12.53 13.17 -8.42
CA VAL A 31 -13.74 12.56 -7.83
C VAL A 31 -14.79 12.20 -8.90
N GLU A 32 -14.68 12.84 -10.06
CA GLU A 32 -15.59 12.67 -11.22
C GLU A 32 -15.01 11.76 -12.31
N GLY A 33 -13.76 11.30 -12.17
CA GLY A 33 -13.03 10.62 -13.22
C GLY A 33 -13.14 9.10 -13.19
N SER A 34 -12.90 8.52 -14.35
CA SER A 34 -13.01 7.14 -14.80
C SER A 34 -12.72 6.03 -13.76
N LEU A 35 -13.29 4.85 -14.02
CA LEU A 35 -13.14 3.57 -13.31
C LEU A 35 -11.69 3.19 -12.92
N THR A 36 -10.69 3.69 -13.63
CA THR A 36 -9.26 3.44 -13.37
C THR A 36 -8.74 4.09 -12.10
N HIS A 37 -9.47 5.06 -11.53
CA HIS A 37 -9.11 5.79 -10.32
C HIS A 37 -9.97 5.40 -9.11
N GLN A 38 -10.84 4.39 -9.24
CA GLN A 38 -11.82 3.99 -8.23
C GLN A 38 -11.25 3.30 -6.98
N GLU A 39 -9.96 2.97 -6.97
CA GLU A 39 -9.34 2.37 -5.76
C GLU A 39 -9.29 3.31 -4.55
N GLU A 40 -9.42 4.62 -4.77
CA GLU A 40 -9.50 5.64 -3.72
C GLU A 40 -10.93 6.13 -3.49
N VAL A 41 -11.89 5.62 -4.28
CA VAL A 41 -13.30 5.98 -4.23
C VAL A 41 -14.08 4.78 -3.69
N TYR A 42 -14.87 4.98 -2.64
CA TYR A 42 -15.67 3.90 -2.05
C TYR A 42 -16.59 3.27 -3.08
N TYR A 43 -16.59 1.93 -3.13
CA TYR A 43 -17.42 1.16 -4.04
C TYR A 43 -18.90 1.39 -3.81
N GLY A 44 -19.61 1.67 -4.91
CA GLY A 44 -21.06 1.66 -5.00
C GLY A 44 -21.73 3.02 -4.77
N SER A 45 -22.58 3.39 -5.69
CA SER A 45 -23.41 4.60 -5.60
C SER A 45 -24.32 4.62 -4.37
N TRP A 46 -24.66 3.45 -3.80
CA TRP A 46 -25.46 3.33 -2.60
C TRP A 46 -24.70 3.73 -1.33
N ALA A 47 -23.41 3.40 -1.22
CA ALA A 47 -22.60 3.77 -0.06
C ALA A 47 -22.48 5.29 0.08
N LYS A 48 -22.48 6.03 -1.04
CA LYS A 48 -22.46 7.50 -1.05
C LYS A 48 -23.75 8.14 -0.49
N ARG A 49 -24.84 7.36 -0.37
CA ARG A 49 -26.10 7.80 0.24
C ARG A 49 -26.03 7.78 1.78
N VAL A 50 -25.07 7.03 2.35
CA VAL A 50 -24.85 7.02 3.80
C VAL A 50 -24.30 8.38 4.23
N PRO A 51 -24.92 9.04 5.22
CA PRO A 51 -24.45 10.34 5.72
C PRO A 51 -22.97 10.27 6.11
N GLY A 52 -22.18 11.24 5.67
CA GLY A 52 -20.74 11.33 5.97
C GLY A 52 -19.81 10.60 4.99
N VAL A 53 -20.22 9.48 4.36
CA VAL A 53 -19.35 8.69 3.46
C VAL A 53 -18.82 9.52 2.30
N ALA A 54 -19.68 10.21 1.55
CA ALA A 54 -19.27 11.08 0.45
C ALA A 54 -18.41 12.27 0.91
N GLY A 55 -18.59 12.73 2.15
CA GLY A 55 -17.76 13.77 2.76
C GLY A 55 -16.36 13.25 3.09
N SER A 56 -16.27 12.08 3.71
CA SER A 56 -15.04 11.40 4.06
C SER A 56 -14.21 11.06 2.81
N GLU A 57 -14.86 10.50 1.78
CA GLU A 57 -14.21 10.20 0.49
C GLU A 57 -13.57 11.45 -0.13
N ARG A 58 -14.32 12.55 -0.22
CA ARG A 58 -13.80 13.81 -0.76
C ARG A 58 -12.64 14.38 0.08
N ALA A 59 -12.72 14.27 1.40
CA ALA A 59 -11.66 14.72 2.29
C ALA A 59 -10.39 13.89 2.09
N TYR A 60 -10.52 12.56 2.03
CA TYR A 60 -9.43 11.63 1.82
C TYR A 60 -8.74 11.85 0.47
N VAL A 61 -9.50 11.90 -0.63
CA VAL A 61 -8.98 12.14 -1.98
C VAL A 61 -8.30 13.52 -2.06
N GLY A 62 -8.92 14.55 -1.49
CA GLY A 62 -8.34 15.89 -1.46
C GLY A 62 -7.02 15.94 -0.68
N PHE A 63 -6.96 15.29 0.46
CA PHE A 63 -5.73 15.18 1.27
C PHE A 63 -4.61 14.46 0.50
N LEU A 64 -4.90 13.29 -0.09
CA LEU A 64 -3.91 12.52 -0.85
C LEU A 64 -3.39 13.28 -2.06
N ASN A 65 -4.28 13.92 -2.83
CA ASN A 65 -3.88 14.70 -4.00
C ASN A 65 -2.98 15.87 -3.60
N ARG A 66 -3.33 16.58 -2.52
CA ARG A 66 -2.52 17.68 -2.01
C ARG A 66 -1.15 17.18 -1.56
N MET A 67 -1.10 16.12 -0.77
CA MET A 67 0.15 15.51 -0.31
C MET A 67 1.04 15.09 -1.49
N ARG A 68 0.47 14.45 -2.52
CA ARG A 68 1.21 14.08 -3.73
C ARG A 68 1.79 15.28 -4.45
N ALA A 69 0.99 16.33 -4.64
CA ALA A 69 1.44 17.56 -5.27
C ALA A 69 2.54 18.26 -4.44
N ASP A 70 2.37 18.39 -3.13
CA ASP A 70 3.32 19.04 -2.23
C ASP A 70 4.68 18.31 -2.24
N VAL A 71 4.68 16.96 -2.13
CA VAL A 71 5.92 16.16 -2.18
C VAL A 71 6.58 16.26 -3.55
N PHE A 72 5.81 16.11 -4.64
CA PHE A 72 6.31 16.23 -6.01
C PHE A 72 6.95 17.58 -6.23
N ASP A 73 6.26 18.67 -5.88
CA ASP A 73 6.71 20.04 -6.03
C ASP A 73 7.98 20.32 -5.23
N SER A 74 8.05 19.83 -3.99
CA SER A 74 9.23 19.96 -3.13
C SER A 74 10.45 19.25 -3.74
N MET A 75 10.26 18.02 -4.25
CA MET A 75 11.34 17.26 -4.88
C MET A 75 11.80 17.90 -6.19
N VAL A 76 10.87 18.36 -7.06
CA VAL A 76 11.18 19.07 -8.31
C VAL A 76 11.92 20.38 -8.00
N ALA A 77 11.46 21.16 -7.03
CA ALA A 77 12.13 22.39 -6.62
C ALA A 77 13.53 22.14 -6.05
N SER A 78 13.69 21.07 -5.24
CA SER A 78 14.99 20.68 -4.71
C SER A 78 15.96 20.28 -5.83
N LEU A 79 15.49 19.49 -6.80
CA LEU A 79 16.29 19.09 -7.97
C LEU A 79 16.61 20.30 -8.86
N GLY A 80 15.67 21.23 -9.02
CA GLY A 80 15.80 22.45 -9.80
C GLY A 80 16.90 23.39 -9.33
N ARG A 81 17.27 23.34 -8.04
CA ARG A 81 18.40 24.11 -7.49
C ARG A 81 19.76 23.74 -8.11
N SER A 82 19.89 22.51 -8.60
CA SER A 82 21.11 22.01 -9.24
C SER A 82 21.06 22.02 -10.78
N GLY A 83 20.07 22.69 -11.39
CA GLY A 83 19.86 22.83 -12.82
C GLY A 83 18.44 22.51 -13.27
N LYS A 84 18.11 22.87 -14.52
CA LYS A 84 16.76 22.67 -15.10
C LYS A 84 16.32 21.19 -14.98
N VAL A 85 15.12 20.97 -14.48
CA VAL A 85 14.53 19.64 -14.37
C VAL A 85 13.93 19.22 -15.72
N THR A 86 14.34 18.07 -16.20
CA THR A 86 13.81 17.49 -17.44
C THR A 86 12.50 16.76 -17.20
N HIS A 87 11.72 16.52 -18.26
CA HIS A 87 10.48 15.72 -18.18
C HIS A 87 10.76 14.28 -17.71
N GLY A 88 11.89 13.70 -18.10
CA GLY A 88 12.29 12.36 -17.62
C GLY A 88 12.55 12.34 -16.12
N GLU A 89 13.22 13.35 -15.57
CA GLU A 89 13.44 13.47 -14.12
C GLU A 89 12.13 13.68 -13.36
N ALA A 90 11.24 14.53 -13.89
CA ALA A 90 9.92 14.71 -13.30
C ALA A 90 9.10 13.41 -13.28
N LYS A 91 9.19 12.57 -14.32
CA LYS A 91 8.56 11.23 -14.35
C LYS A 91 9.10 10.30 -13.26
N VAL A 92 10.41 10.29 -13.01
CA VAL A 92 11.01 9.48 -11.93
C VAL A 92 10.49 9.93 -10.58
N ILE A 93 10.42 11.24 -10.34
CA ILE A 93 9.87 11.80 -9.10
C ILE A 93 8.38 11.44 -8.96
N ALA A 94 7.57 11.61 -10.03
CA ALA A 94 6.16 11.27 -10.01
C ALA A 94 5.93 9.78 -9.74
N ASN A 95 6.73 8.88 -10.35
CA ASN A 95 6.66 7.45 -10.08
C ASN A 95 6.94 7.13 -8.61
N TRP A 96 7.96 7.75 -8.01
CA TRP A 96 8.22 7.62 -6.57
C TRP A 96 7.01 8.04 -5.74
N VAL A 97 6.47 9.24 -5.98
CA VAL A 97 5.31 9.77 -5.24
C VAL A 97 4.10 8.86 -5.39
N ASN A 98 3.82 8.39 -6.61
CA ASN A 98 2.71 7.48 -6.89
C ASN A 98 2.87 6.16 -6.13
N VAL A 99 4.02 5.51 -6.24
CA VAL A 99 4.30 4.22 -5.59
C VAL A 99 4.29 4.37 -4.07
N ALA A 100 4.93 5.40 -3.50
CA ALA A 100 4.95 5.66 -2.06
C ALA A 100 3.55 5.88 -1.49
N THR A 101 2.65 6.50 -2.27
CA THR A 101 1.26 6.78 -1.87
C THR A 101 0.24 5.73 -2.32
N GLY A 102 0.69 4.54 -2.72
CA GLY A 102 -0.19 3.41 -3.00
C GLY A 102 -0.68 3.28 -4.45
N ARG A 103 -0.13 4.06 -5.37
CA ARG A 103 -0.46 4.00 -6.81
C ARG A 103 0.62 3.25 -7.59
N GLY A 104 0.66 1.91 -7.40
CA GLY A 104 1.54 1.05 -8.19
C GLY A 104 1.22 1.10 -9.69
N ASP A 105 2.26 0.98 -10.49
CA ASP A 105 2.16 0.97 -11.95
C ASP A 105 2.28 -0.47 -12.48
N PHE A 106 1.24 -0.97 -13.14
CA PHE A 106 1.21 -2.27 -13.81
C PHE A 106 1.98 -2.28 -15.15
N GLY A 107 2.57 -1.16 -15.56
CA GLY A 107 3.29 -1.07 -16.81
C GLY A 107 2.38 -1.34 -18.02
N ARG A 108 2.72 -2.36 -18.84
CA ARG A 108 1.98 -2.68 -20.06
C ARG A 108 0.55 -3.16 -19.84
N ILE A 109 0.25 -3.72 -18.67
CA ILE A 109 -1.08 -4.25 -18.32
C ILE A 109 -1.91 -3.29 -17.48
N ASN A 110 -1.58 -2.00 -17.49
CA ASN A 110 -2.34 -0.96 -16.78
C ASN A 110 -3.83 -0.90 -17.19
N SER A 111 -4.15 -1.30 -18.43
CA SER A 111 -5.53 -1.42 -18.92
C SER A 111 -6.34 -2.48 -18.17
N ALA A 112 -5.69 -3.51 -17.64
CA ALA A 112 -6.35 -4.55 -16.85
C ALA A 112 -6.60 -4.14 -15.39
N ALA A 113 -6.06 -3.01 -14.94
CA ALA A 113 -6.16 -2.59 -13.54
C ALA A 113 -7.61 -2.41 -13.06
N SER A 114 -8.52 -1.93 -13.93
CA SER A 114 -9.94 -1.78 -13.59
C SER A 114 -10.66 -3.13 -13.45
N ALA A 115 -10.33 -4.09 -14.32
CA ALA A 115 -10.85 -5.46 -14.19
C ALA A 115 -10.29 -6.14 -12.93
N MET A 116 -9.00 -5.94 -12.63
CA MET A 116 -8.38 -6.44 -11.40
C MET A 116 -9.01 -5.83 -10.15
N ALA A 117 -9.41 -4.56 -10.17
CA ALA A 117 -10.08 -3.90 -9.06
C ALA A 117 -11.49 -4.45 -8.75
N THR A 118 -12.11 -5.17 -9.70
CA THR A 118 -13.37 -5.89 -9.46
C THR A 118 -13.14 -7.15 -8.61
N VAL A 119 -12.01 -7.82 -8.84
CA VAL A 119 -11.67 -9.08 -8.16
C VAL A 119 -10.90 -8.81 -6.86
N PHE A 120 -9.95 -7.90 -6.88
CA PHE A 120 -9.07 -7.60 -5.76
C PHE A 120 -9.38 -6.24 -5.15
N PHE A 121 -9.29 -6.16 -3.84
CA PHE A 121 -9.35 -4.89 -3.13
C PHE A 121 -8.01 -4.15 -3.29
N ALA A 122 -8.06 -2.94 -3.85
CA ALA A 122 -6.91 -2.05 -4.05
C ALA A 122 -5.66 -2.70 -4.68
N PRO A 123 -5.74 -3.29 -5.90
CA PRO A 123 -4.63 -4.02 -6.50
C PRO A 123 -3.41 -3.12 -6.78
N ARG A 124 -3.60 -1.83 -7.10
CA ARG A 124 -2.51 -0.85 -7.24
C ARG A 124 -1.78 -0.60 -5.92
N TYR A 125 -2.52 -0.55 -4.81
CA TYR A 125 -1.93 -0.42 -3.49
C TYR A 125 -1.07 -1.65 -3.16
N ALA A 126 -1.59 -2.85 -3.34
CA ALA A 126 -0.84 -4.08 -3.12
C ALA A 126 0.45 -4.12 -3.97
N LEU A 127 0.34 -3.82 -5.27
CA LEU A 127 1.49 -3.77 -6.18
C LEU A 127 2.53 -2.73 -5.73
N SER A 128 2.09 -1.55 -5.29
CA SER A 128 2.99 -0.49 -4.84
C SER A 128 3.88 -0.94 -3.68
N ARG A 129 3.39 -1.80 -2.78
CA ARG A 129 4.18 -2.33 -1.66
C ARG A 129 5.31 -3.23 -2.14
N PHE A 130 5.05 -4.09 -3.13
CA PHE A 130 6.11 -4.88 -3.79
C PHE A 130 7.10 -3.99 -4.53
N GLN A 131 6.63 -2.97 -5.26
CA GLN A 131 7.50 -2.02 -5.95
C GLN A 131 8.41 -1.25 -4.99
N LEU A 132 7.92 -0.89 -3.79
CA LEU A 132 8.74 -0.28 -2.74
C LEU A 132 9.80 -1.25 -2.23
N VAL A 133 9.42 -2.46 -1.83
CA VAL A 133 10.37 -3.46 -1.29
C VAL A 133 11.46 -3.81 -2.31
N LEU A 134 11.08 -3.94 -3.58
CA LEU A 134 12.03 -4.25 -4.68
C LEU A 134 12.83 -3.04 -5.17
N GLY A 135 12.62 -1.84 -4.61
CA GLY A 135 13.35 -0.63 -4.99
C GLY A 135 13.03 -0.10 -6.39
N GLN A 136 11.89 -0.50 -6.97
CA GLN A 136 11.51 -0.13 -8.33
C GLN A 136 11.64 1.37 -8.64
N PRO A 137 11.20 2.31 -7.78
CA PRO A 137 11.31 3.73 -8.08
C PRO A 137 12.75 4.24 -8.26
N VAL A 138 13.74 3.55 -7.65
CA VAL A 138 15.18 3.87 -7.80
C VAL A 138 15.79 3.11 -8.97
N LEU A 139 15.51 1.81 -9.03
CA LEU A 139 16.16 0.88 -9.98
C LEU A 139 15.56 0.97 -11.39
N GLY A 140 14.29 1.39 -11.51
CA GLY A 140 13.60 1.49 -12.78
C GLY A 140 13.27 0.15 -13.42
N MET A 141 13.10 -0.91 -12.63
CA MET A 141 12.94 -2.28 -13.12
C MET A 141 11.62 -2.55 -13.87
N TRP A 142 10.62 -1.69 -13.71
CA TRP A 142 9.26 -1.90 -14.23
C TRP A 142 8.81 -0.67 -15.03
N GLY A 143 8.65 -0.87 -16.34
CA GLY A 143 8.15 0.15 -17.26
C GLY A 143 9.23 1.01 -17.95
N LYS A 144 8.97 1.38 -19.21
CA LYS A 144 9.89 2.18 -20.02
C LYS A 144 10.12 3.60 -19.46
N ASP A 145 9.10 4.15 -18.80
CA ASP A 145 9.11 5.55 -18.35
C ASP A 145 10.07 5.81 -17.16
N THR A 146 10.40 4.78 -16.38
CA THR A 146 11.32 4.88 -15.22
C THR A 146 12.80 4.78 -15.60
N LEU A 147 13.10 4.26 -16.80
CA LEU A 147 14.47 4.14 -17.31
C LEU A 147 15.04 5.47 -17.83
N HIS A 148 14.18 6.45 -18.13
CA HIS A 148 14.59 7.73 -18.73
C HIS A 148 15.04 8.81 -17.72
N GLY A 149 14.99 8.50 -16.41
CA GLY A 149 15.47 9.41 -15.38
C GLY A 149 16.98 9.45 -15.31
N THR A 150 17.54 10.68 -15.18
CA THR A 150 18.96 10.85 -14.92
C THR A 150 19.33 10.29 -13.55
N MET A 151 20.61 9.98 -13.36
CA MET A 151 21.16 9.56 -12.07
C MET A 151 20.86 10.56 -10.94
N ARG A 152 20.73 11.86 -11.29
CA ARG A 152 20.37 12.93 -10.35
C ARG A 152 18.99 12.73 -9.73
N ALA A 153 17.97 12.42 -10.54
CA ALA A 153 16.62 12.14 -10.03
C ALA A 153 16.57 10.84 -9.20
N ARG A 154 17.29 9.79 -9.63
CA ARG A 154 17.39 8.53 -8.88
C ARG A 154 18.05 8.71 -7.51
N LYS A 155 19.11 9.53 -7.43
CA LYS A 155 19.74 9.89 -6.15
C LYS A 155 18.77 10.65 -5.24
N ALA A 156 17.93 11.56 -5.79
CA ALA A 156 16.91 12.25 -5.03
C ALA A 156 15.88 11.26 -4.45
N VAL A 157 15.39 10.31 -5.26
CA VAL A 157 14.47 9.26 -4.79
C VAL A 157 15.13 8.35 -3.76
N ALA A 158 16.39 7.93 -3.95
CA ALA A 158 17.10 7.13 -2.97
C ALA A 158 17.25 7.85 -1.61
N LYS A 159 17.42 9.18 -1.63
CA LYS A 159 17.42 10.00 -0.42
C LYS A 159 16.06 9.95 0.30
N GLU A 160 14.95 9.93 -0.43
CA GLU A 160 13.62 9.79 0.17
C GLU A 160 13.40 8.40 0.79
N TYR A 161 13.94 7.33 0.17
CA TYR A 161 13.99 6.02 0.84
C TYR A 161 14.75 6.08 2.16
N GLY A 162 15.92 6.74 2.17
CA GLY A 162 16.68 6.93 3.40
C GLY A 162 15.89 7.68 4.48
N ARG A 163 15.13 8.71 4.10
CA ARG A 163 14.25 9.45 5.02
C ARG A 163 13.11 8.57 5.55
N MET A 164 12.51 7.75 4.70
CA MET A 164 11.47 6.80 5.11
C MET A 164 12.02 5.80 6.14
N LEU A 165 13.18 5.20 5.88
CA LEU A 165 13.83 4.29 6.81
C LEU A 165 14.23 4.98 8.12
N MET A 166 14.72 6.23 8.05
CA MET A 166 15.01 7.03 9.25
C MET A 166 13.75 7.29 10.07
N GLY A 167 12.62 7.62 9.42
CA GLY A 167 11.33 7.79 10.08
C GLY A 167 10.88 6.52 10.81
N LEU A 168 11.02 5.35 10.18
CA LEU A 168 10.77 4.06 10.83
C LEU A 168 11.72 3.83 12.01
N GLY A 169 13.01 4.14 11.84
CA GLY A 169 14.00 4.07 12.92
C GLY A 169 13.63 4.93 14.13
N VAL A 170 13.09 6.13 13.90
CA VAL A 170 12.57 6.98 14.98
C VAL A 170 11.38 6.32 15.70
N VAL A 171 10.42 5.74 14.96
CA VAL A 171 9.27 5.05 15.57
C VAL A 171 9.72 3.89 16.46
N TYR A 172 10.63 3.04 15.99
CA TYR A 172 11.15 1.92 16.79
C TYR A 172 12.04 2.40 17.94
N GLY A 173 12.82 3.47 17.72
CA GLY A 173 13.62 4.10 18.78
C GLY A 173 12.75 4.66 19.91
N LEU A 174 11.62 5.28 19.58
CA LEU A 174 10.66 5.76 20.58
C LEU A 174 9.99 4.61 21.32
N ALA A 175 9.67 3.50 20.63
CA ALA A 175 9.14 2.31 21.29
C ALA A 175 10.16 1.68 22.25
N HIS A 176 11.44 1.65 21.87
CA HIS A 176 12.52 1.19 22.76
C HIS A 176 12.69 2.09 23.97
N LEU A 177 12.70 3.41 23.75
CA LEU A 177 12.76 4.40 24.84
C LEU A 177 11.56 4.27 25.80
N TYR A 178 10.35 4.04 25.27
CA TYR A 178 9.16 3.81 26.09
C TYR A 178 9.37 2.59 27.02
N ASN A 179 9.97 1.51 26.51
CA ASN A 179 10.19 0.28 27.29
C ASN A 179 11.15 0.50 28.48
N GLU A 180 12.10 1.42 28.36
CA GLU A 180 12.99 1.76 29.49
C GLU A 180 12.25 2.41 30.66
N PHE A 181 11.18 3.15 30.37
CA PHE A 181 10.34 3.77 31.40
C PHE A 181 9.14 2.90 31.83
N ASN A 182 8.81 1.85 31.07
CA ASN A 182 7.64 0.99 31.31
C ASN A 182 8.05 -0.49 31.16
N PRO A 183 8.91 -1.03 32.03
CA PRO A 183 9.40 -2.41 31.93
C PRO A 183 8.32 -3.46 32.15
N ASP A 184 7.26 -3.13 32.88
CA ASP A 184 6.15 -4.07 33.20
C ASP A 184 5.16 -4.24 32.04
N ASP A 185 5.08 -3.26 31.10
CA ASP A 185 4.21 -3.33 29.91
C ASP A 185 4.98 -2.89 28.64
N PRO A 186 5.97 -3.68 28.20
CA PRO A 186 6.83 -3.30 27.10
C PRO A 186 6.14 -3.43 25.74
N ILE A 187 6.44 -2.50 24.84
CA ILE A 187 6.14 -2.64 23.41
C ILE A 187 7.11 -3.66 22.82
N THR A 188 6.58 -4.74 22.28
CA THR A 188 7.39 -5.76 21.61
C THR A 188 7.29 -5.65 20.10
N PHE A 189 8.32 -6.12 19.37
CA PHE A 189 8.33 -6.15 17.91
C PHE A 189 9.15 -7.34 17.39
N GLU A 190 8.75 -7.84 16.23
CA GLU A 190 9.37 -8.98 15.59
C GLU A 190 10.23 -8.52 14.40
N TRP A 191 11.50 -8.94 14.37
CA TRP A 191 12.42 -8.59 13.28
C TRP A 191 12.64 -9.71 12.25
N ASP A 192 12.14 -10.91 12.52
CA ASP A 192 12.25 -12.01 11.57
C ASP A 192 11.21 -11.83 10.44
N SER A 193 11.69 -11.56 9.24
CA SER A 193 10.83 -11.32 8.08
C SER A 193 10.08 -12.55 7.57
N ARG A 194 10.30 -13.75 8.15
CA ARG A 194 9.48 -14.95 7.90
C ARG A 194 8.19 -14.94 8.74
N SER A 195 8.15 -14.14 9.80
CA SER A 195 7.00 -13.99 10.68
C SER A 195 5.92 -13.09 10.07
N SER A 196 4.65 -13.42 10.26
CA SER A 196 3.51 -12.55 9.91
C SER A 196 3.47 -11.25 10.73
N ASP A 197 4.17 -11.21 11.88
CA ASP A 197 4.26 -10.03 12.75
C ASP A 197 5.51 -9.18 12.50
N PHE A 198 6.26 -9.48 11.45
CA PHE A 198 7.45 -8.71 11.06
C PHE A 198 7.19 -7.19 11.05
N GLY A 199 7.99 -6.46 11.80
CA GLY A 199 7.96 -4.99 11.89
C GLY A 199 6.73 -4.42 12.58
N LYS A 200 5.79 -5.21 13.09
CA LYS A 200 4.66 -4.71 13.87
C LYS A 200 5.08 -4.41 15.31
N LEU A 201 4.56 -3.31 15.83
CA LEU A 201 4.62 -2.98 17.26
C LEU A 201 3.45 -3.65 17.96
N ARG A 202 3.71 -4.37 19.03
CA ARG A 202 2.69 -5.00 19.87
C ARG A 202 2.66 -4.36 21.25
N MET A 203 1.49 -3.83 21.61
CA MET A 203 1.17 -3.26 22.92
C MET A 203 -0.01 -4.06 23.49
N GLY A 204 0.24 -4.93 24.44
CA GLY A 204 -0.77 -5.88 24.90
C GLY A 204 -1.32 -6.72 23.75
N ASP A 205 -2.64 -6.63 23.51
CA ASP A 205 -3.32 -7.32 22.40
C ASP A 205 -3.34 -6.51 21.09
N THR A 206 -2.99 -5.23 21.14
CA THR A 206 -3.00 -4.35 19.96
C THR A 206 -1.72 -4.52 19.14
N ARG A 207 -1.89 -4.62 17.81
CA ARG A 207 -0.80 -4.64 16.84
C ARG A 207 -0.88 -3.43 15.91
N ILE A 208 0.20 -2.69 15.81
CA ILE A 208 0.32 -1.50 14.96
C ILE A 208 1.35 -1.80 13.87
N ASP A 209 0.99 -1.59 12.59
CA ASP A 209 1.90 -1.72 11.44
C ASP A 209 2.41 -0.34 11.00
N PRO A 210 3.59 0.12 11.46
CA PRO A 210 4.17 1.39 11.05
C PRO A 210 4.69 1.36 9.61
N MET A 211 4.86 0.18 9.01
CA MET A 211 5.35 0.01 7.65
C MET A 211 4.24 0.13 6.59
N ALA A 212 2.98 0.37 7.00
CA ALA A 212 1.84 0.61 6.10
C ALA A 212 1.72 -0.43 4.97
N GLY A 213 1.75 -1.72 5.32
CA GLY A 213 1.60 -2.85 4.40
C GLY A 213 2.89 -3.25 3.64
N VAL A 214 3.99 -2.52 3.78
CA VAL A 214 5.30 -2.92 3.23
C VAL A 214 5.77 -4.21 3.91
N ALA A 215 5.51 -4.36 5.21
CA ALA A 215 5.82 -5.58 5.96
C ALA A 215 5.21 -6.83 5.31
N GLN A 216 3.95 -6.79 4.88
CA GLN A 216 3.28 -7.94 4.25
C GLN A 216 3.95 -8.37 2.93
N ALA A 217 4.36 -7.40 2.09
CA ALA A 217 5.09 -7.69 0.87
C ALA A 217 6.48 -8.27 1.17
N THR A 218 7.19 -7.74 2.16
CA THR A 218 8.48 -8.25 2.63
C THR A 218 8.36 -9.68 3.11
N VAL A 219 7.38 -9.97 3.99
CA VAL A 219 7.15 -11.33 4.52
C VAL A 219 6.87 -12.32 3.40
N LEU A 220 6.01 -11.98 2.43
CA LEU A 220 5.72 -12.90 1.32
C LEU A 220 6.97 -13.17 0.49
N LEU A 221 7.74 -12.13 0.12
CA LEU A 221 8.97 -12.28 -0.65
C LEU A 221 10.02 -13.09 0.10
N THR A 222 10.18 -12.86 1.41
CA THR A 222 11.10 -13.64 2.25
C THR A 222 10.70 -15.12 2.29
N ARG A 223 9.42 -15.43 2.51
CA ARG A 223 8.92 -16.80 2.54
C ARG A 223 9.13 -17.53 1.21
N ILE A 224 8.90 -16.84 0.09
CA ILE A 224 9.19 -17.40 -1.24
C ILE A 224 10.68 -17.64 -1.43
N GLY A 225 11.53 -16.68 -1.02
CA GLY A 225 12.97 -16.74 -1.22
C GLY A 225 13.68 -17.74 -0.31
N THR A 226 13.22 -17.89 0.94
CA THR A 226 13.82 -18.83 1.92
C THR A 226 13.19 -20.21 1.89
N GLY A 227 11.96 -20.35 1.40
CA GLY A 227 11.20 -21.58 1.53
C GLY A 227 10.73 -21.89 2.94
N GLU A 228 10.68 -20.88 3.84
CA GLU A 228 10.40 -21.04 5.26
C GLU A 228 9.37 -20.02 5.75
N THR A 229 8.64 -20.38 6.80
CA THR A 229 7.77 -19.48 7.59
C THR A 229 8.06 -19.62 9.06
N LYS A 230 7.83 -18.54 9.82
CA LYS A 230 7.90 -18.57 11.29
C LYS A 230 6.48 -18.64 11.85
N GLY A 231 6.20 -19.68 12.62
CA GLY A 231 4.93 -19.86 13.32
C GLY A 231 4.79 -18.91 14.52
N SER A 232 3.59 -18.84 15.08
CA SER A 232 3.28 -18.02 16.27
C SER A 232 4.07 -18.43 17.52
N THR A 233 4.50 -19.68 17.58
CA THR A 233 5.36 -20.22 18.66
C THR A 233 6.85 -19.92 18.48
N GLY A 234 7.23 -19.18 17.42
CA GLY A 234 8.61 -18.86 17.09
C GLY A 234 9.35 -19.96 16.29
N LYS A 235 8.73 -21.14 16.08
CA LYS A 235 9.33 -22.23 15.32
C LYS A 235 9.40 -21.90 13.82
N ILE A 236 10.55 -22.18 13.21
CA ILE A 236 10.72 -22.12 11.76
C ILE A 236 10.18 -23.41 11.15
N ILE A 237 9.36 -23.26 10.11
CA ILE A 237 8.67 -24.35 9.44
C ILE A 237 8.98 -24.27 7.95
N PRO A 238 9.49 -25.32 7.31
CA PRO A 238 9.70 -25.34 5.87
C PRO A 238 8.35 -25.33 5.12
N ILE A 239 8.30 -24.58 4.02
CA ILE A 239 7.14 -24.47 3.10
C ILE A 239 7.51 -24.84 1.66
N SER A 240 8.72 -25.39 1.47
CA SER A 240 9.23 -25.91 0.19
C SER A 240 10.08 -27.15 0.42
N GLY A 241 10.18 -28.01 -0.61
CA GLY A 241 10.94 -29.26 -0.55
C GLY A 241 10.20 -30.40 0.14
N ASP A 242 10.92 -31.47 0.42
CA ASP A 242 10.38 -32.72 0.98
C ASP A 242 10.11 -32.63 2.50
N ASP A 243 10.67 -31.63 3.16
CA ASP A 243 10.55 -31.40 4.60
C ASP A 243 9.26 -30.67 5.01
N VAL A 244 8.38 -30.34 4.04
CA VAL A 244 7.10 -29.69 4.35
C VAL A 244 6.21 -30.66 5.15
N PRO A 245 5.76 -30.27 6.36
CA PRO A 245 4.89 -31.13 7.17
C PRO A 245 3.60 -31.49 6.43
N PHE A 246 3.11 -32.71 6.60
CA PHE A 246 1.83 -33.13 6.01
C PHE A 246 0.70 -32.16 6.38
N GLY A 247 -0.02 -31.64 5.38
CA GLY A 247 -1.03 -30.60 5.57
C GLY A 247 -0.47 -29.20 5.90
N GLY A 248 0.85 -29.04 5.88
CA GLY A 248 1.51 -27.74 6.09
C GLY A 248 1.33 -26.75 4.96
N MET A 249 1.66 -25.49 5.23
CA MET A 249 1.66 -24.44 4.21
C MET A 249 2.75 -24.72 3.18
N THR A 250 2.44 -24.50 1.90
CA THR A 250 3.41 -24.53 0.80
C THR A 250 3.60 -23.13 0.22
N ILE A 251 4.65 -22.91 -0.61
CA ILE A 251 4.83 -21.63 -1.31
C ILE A 251 3.57 -21.23 -2.12
N PRO A 252 2.97 -22.10 -2.96
CA PRO A 252 1.70 -21.79 -3.62
C PRO A 252 0.58 -21.48 -2.62
N GLY A 253 0.53 -22.17 -1.48
CA GLY A 253 -0.42 -21.90 -0.40
C GLY A 253 -0.22 -20.53 0.22
N ALA A 254 1.02 -20.11 0.46
CA ALA A 254 1.34 -18.78 0.99
C ALA A 254 0.92 -17.66 0.02
N ILE A 255 1.18 -17.84 -1.28
CA ILE A 255 0.73 -16.92 -2.34
C ILE A 255 -0.79 -16.89 -2.41
N GLY A 256 -1.44 -18.06 -2.41
CA GLY A 256 -2.90 -18.19 -2.43
C GLY A 256 -3.57 -17.48 -1.26
N ASN A 257 -3.05 -17.68 -0.03
CA ASN A 257 -3.54 -17.00 1.17
C ASN A 257 -3.35 -15.47 1.08
N PHE A 258 -2.20 -15.02 0.58
CA PHE A 258 -1.97 -13.59 0.36
C PHE A 258 -3.00 -13.00 -0.62
N LEU A 259 -3.22 -13.63 -1.76
CA LEU A 259 -4.19 -13.19 -2.78
C LEU A 259 -5.63 -13.24 -2.25
N ARG A 260 -6.00 -14.31 -1.52
CA ARG A 260 -7.33 -14.44 -0.89
C ARG A 260 -7.62 -13.29 0.06
N ASN A 261 -6.64 -12.88 0.87
CA ASN A 261 -6.77 -11.74 1.78
C ASN A 261 -6.85 -10.38 1.07
N LYS A 262 -6.61 -10.34 -0.24
CA LYS A 262 -6.72 -9.14 -1.08
C LYS A 262 -7.95 -9.17 -1.99
N LEU A 263 -8.81 -10.16 -1.88
CA LEU A 263 -10.05 -10.21 -2.65
C LEU A 263 -10.99 -9.07 -2.25
N SER A 264 -11.76 -8.59 -3.23
CA SER A 264 -12.80 -7.59 -2.97
C SER A 264 -13.89 -8.15 -2.03
N PRO A 265 -14.53 -7.32 -1.20
CA PRO A 265 -15.55 -7.78 -0.26
C PRO A 265 -16.66 -8.62 -0.91
N GLY A 266 -17.08 -8.27 -2.15
CA GLY A 266 -18.09 -9.03 -2.87
C GLY A 266 -17.64 -10.45 -3.26
N ILE A 267 -16.41 -10.57 -3.77
CA ILE A 267 -15.82 -11.88 -4.12
C ILE A 267 -15.58 -12.71 -2.86
N ASN A 268 -15.09 -12.06 -1.80
CA ASN A 268 -14.83 -12.72 -0.53
C ASN A 268 -16.12 -13.29 0.09
N LEU A 269 -17.19 -12.49 0.10
CA LEU A 269 -18.51 -12.92 0.53
C LEU A 269 -19.02 -14.12 -0.28
N ALA A 270 -18.91 -14.07 -1.61
CA ALA A 270 -19.35 -15.19 -2.47
C ALA A 270 -18.56 -16.48 -2.16
N LEU A 271 -17.25 -16.38 -1.90
CA LEU A 271 -16.42 -17.51 -1.53
C LEU A 271 -16.76 -18.04 -0.12
N GLU A 272 -16.98 -17.17 0.86
CA GLU A 272 -17.38 -17.56 2.21
C GLU A 272 -18.71 -18.30 2.21
N ILE A 273 -19.72 -17.79 1.48
CA ILE A 273 -21.03 -18.47 1.33
C ILE A 273 -20.84 -19.84 0.67
N ARG A 274 -20.00 -19.93 -0.36
CA ARG A 274 -19.79 -21.19 -1.09
C ARG A 274 -19.03 -22.22 -0.28
N THR A 275 -18.03 -21.80 0.49
CA THR A 275 -17.09 -22.70 1.20
C THR A 275 -17.50 -22.94 2.65
N GLY A 276 -18.39 -22.11 3.23
CA GLY A 276 -18.72 -22.11 4.66
C GLY A 276 -17.54 -21.72 5.56
N LYS A 277 -16.49 -21.08 5.00
CA LYS A 277 -15.25 -20.77 5.72
C LYS A 277 -14.78 -19.34 5.44
N THR A 278 -14.27 -18.69 6.49
CA THR A 278 -13.61 -17.38 6.41
C THR A 278 -12.28 -17.45 5.64
N PRO A 279 -11.67 -16.31 5.28
CA PRO A 279 -10.33 -16.27 4.69
C PRO A 279 -9.24 -16.96 5.54
N VAL A 280 -9.42 -17.00 6.86
CA VAL A 280 -8.49 -17.67 7.79
C VAL A 280 -8.87 -19.14 8.06
N GLY A 281 -9.93 -19.65 7.42
CA GLY A 281 -10.32 -21.06 7.47
C GLY A 281 -11.32 -21.41 8.57
N GLU A 282 -11.79 -20.44 9.36
CA GLU A 282 -12.81 -20.64 10.38
C GLU A 282 -14.19 -20.89 9.77
N PRO A 283 -15.02 -21.78 10.35
CA PRO A 283 -16.40 -21.96 9.91
C PRO A 283 -17.19 -20.65 10.03
N THR A 284 -18.06 -20.37 9.06
CA THR A 284 -18.92 -19.17 9.09
C THR A 284 -20.27 -19.46 8.47
N THR A 285 -21.31 -18.75 8.93
CA THR A 285 -22.65 -18.80 8.34
C THR A 285 -22.80 -17.67 7.32
N GLY A 286 -23.78 -17.81 6.39
CA GLY A 286 -24.03 -16.78 5.38
C GLY A 286 -24.40 -15.41 5.98
N LEU A 287 -25.12 -15.39 7.13
CA LEU A 287 -25.48 -14.15 7.84
C LEU A 287 -24.26 -13.48 8.49
N GLU A 288 -23.39 -14.26 9.14
CA GLU A 288 -22.14 -13.75 9.70
C GLU A 288 -21.20 -13.20 8.63
N SER A 289 -21.11 -13.91 7.49
CA SER A 289 -20.34 -13.46 6.34
C SER A 289 -20.88 -12.15 5.76
N LEU A 290 -22.20 -11.98 5.66
CA LEU A 290 -22.84 -10.73 5.25
C LEU A 290 -22.49 -9.60 6.21
N GLY A 291 -22.65 -9.80 7.50
CA GLY A 291 -22.30 -8.81 8.53
C GLY A 291 -20.81 -8.42 8.44
N ARG A 292 -19.91 -9.41 8.30
CA ARG A 292 -18.47 -9.20 8.22
C ARG A 292 -18.04 -8.40 7.00
N ASN A 293 -18.63 -8.65 5.84
CA ASN A 293 -18.21 -8.04 4.58
C ASN A 293 -18.94 -6.70 4.27
N LEU A 294 -20.12 -6.44 4.86
CA LEU A 294 -20.90 -5.25 4.60
C LEU A 294 -20.79 -4.17 5.68
N LEU A 295 -20.52 -4.55 6.93
CA LEU A 295 -20.34 -3.57 8.01
C LEU A 295 -18.91 -3.05 8.04
N PRO A 296 -18.72 -1.73 8.17
CA PRO A 296 -17.40 -1.14 8.43
C PRO A 296 -16.77 -1.73 9.70
N LEU A 297 -15.45 -1.90 9.71
CA LEU A 297 -14.71 -2.43 10.85
C LEU A 297 -15.02 -1.68 12.16
N SER A 298 -15.20 -0.35 12.07
CA SER A 298 -15.55 0.50 13.20
C SER A 298 -16.92 0.22 13.88
N PHE A 299 -17.75 -0.65 13.33
CA PHE A 299 -19.01 -1.11 13.94
C PHE A 299 -18.91 -2.53 14.50
N ARG A 300 -17.72 -3.13 14.49
CA ARG A 300 -17.49 -4.53 14.88
C ARG A 300 -16.66 -4.69 16.17
N ASP A 301 -16.03 -3.60 16.61
CA ASP A 301 -15.19 -3.54 17.81
C ASP A 301 -16.01 -3.01 19.01
#